data_6ca8c4027d01a7df73a41bfaca6715c0
#
_entry.id   6ca8c4027d01a7df73a41bfaca6715c0
#
_cell.length_a   1.000
_cell.length_b   1.000
_cell.length_c   1.000
_cell.angle_alpha   90.00
_cell.angle_beta   90.00
_cell.angle_gamma   90.00
#
_symmetry.space_group_name_H-M   'P 1'
#
loop_
_entity.id
_entity.type
_entity.pdbx_description
1 polymer ?
#
loop_
_entity_poly.entity_id
_entity_poly.type
_entity_poly.pdbx_seq_one_letter_code
_entity_poly.pdbx_strand_id
1 'polypeptide(L)' 'MNNILQYKGFVGSIEYSDEDSIFYGQVLGVRSLISYEGEKMSDLIEDFHRAVDSYLEIFSDEEKGCIDANIVIDQ' A
#
# COMPACT_ATOMS: atom_id res chain seq x y z
N MET A 1 7.27 18.12 -11.89
CA MET A 1 6.05 17.68 -11.23
C MET A 1 6.11 16.18 -10.94
N ASN A 2 5.83 15.80 -9.75
CA ASN A 2 5.94 14.39 -9.35
C ASN A 2 4.63 13.65 -9.57
N ASN A 3 4.72 12.50 -10.21
CA ASN A 3 3.57 11.63 -10.38
C ASN A 3 3.71 10.44 -9.45
N ILE A 4 4.03 10.72 -8.19
CA ILE A 4 4.21 9.69 -7.20
C ILE A 4 3.58 10.12 -5.88
N LEU A 5 3.25 9.11 -5.08
CA LEU A 5 2.78 9.30 -3.71
C LEU A 5 3.79 8.70 -2.77
N GLN A 6 3.84 9.25 -1.56
CA GLN A 6 4.76 8.73 -0.54
C GLN A 6 4.03 8.67 0.79
N TYR A 7 4.28 7.58 1.53
CA TYR A 7 3.64 7.40 2.83
C TYR A 7 4.42 6.34 3.59
N LYS A 8 4.91 6.71 4.77
CA LYS A 8 5.62 5.78 5.65
C LYS A 8 6.77 5.07 4.94
N GLY A 9 7.46 5.78 4.08
CA GLY A 9 8.59 5.21 3.37
C GLY A 9 8.24 4.44 2.11
N PHE A 10 6.96 4.32 1.81
CA PHE A 10 6.53 3.64 0.59
C PHE A 10 6.25 4.65 -0.51
N VAL A 11 6.55 4.25 -1.72
CA VAL A 11 6.34 5.09 -2.89
C VAL A 11 5.33 4.42 -3.80
N GLY A 12 4.38 5.19 -4.31
CA GLY A 12 3.38 4.68 -5.21
C GLY A 12 3.25 5.52 -6.46
N SER A 13 2.78 4.93 -7.54
CA SER A 13 2.60 5.61 -8.79
C SER A 13 1.24 6.28 -8.86
N ILE A 14 1.11 7.24 -9.78
CA ILE A 14 -0.15 7.92 -10.06
C ILE A 14 -0.39 7.85 -11.55
N GLU A 15 -1.50 7.27 -11.95
CA GLU A 15 -1.89 7.19 -13.34
C GLU A 15 -3.37 7.51 -13.45
N TYR A 16 -3.80 7.83 -14.65
CA TYR A 16 -5.19 8.19 -14.88
C TYR A 16 -5.73 7.44 -16.08
N SER A 17 -6.91 6.87 -15.94
CA SER A 17 -7.61 6.18 -17.02
C SER A 17 -8.73 7.07 -17.54
N ASP A 18 -8.61 7.50 -18.79
CA ASP A 18 -9.65 8.30 -19.41
C ASP A 18 -10.92 7.49 -19.60
N GLU A 19 -10.76 6.22 -19.91
CA GLU A 19 -11.90 5.35 -20.15
C GLU A 19 -12.78 5.21 -18.92
N ASP A 20 -12.14 5.06 -17.77
CA ASP A 20 -12.86 4.83 -16.54
C ASP A 20 -13.02 6.09 -15.72
N SER A 21 -12.37 7.17 -16.13
CA SER A 21 -12.40 8.44 -15.41
C SER A 21 -11.97 8.24 -13.97
N ILE A 22 -10.86 7.54 -13.79
CA ILE A 22 -10.41 7.18 -12.46
C ILE A 22 -8.89 7.27 -12.38
N PHE A 23 -8.40 7.68 -11.22
CA PHE A 23 -6.98 7.64 -10.92
C PHE A 23 -6.65 6.27 -10.34
N TYR A 24 -5.44 5.79 -10.62
CA TYR A 24 -5.02 4.50 -10.06
C TYR A 24 -3.51 4.46 -9.98
N GLY A 25 -3.00 3.43 -9.31
CA GLY A 25 -1.57 3.25 -9.18
C GLY A 25 -1.26 2.02 -8.37
N GLN A 26 0.02 1.83 -8.11
CA GLN A 26 0.45 0.72 -7.28
C GLN A 26 1.70 1.08 -6.52
N VAL A 27 1.91 0.39 -5.41
CA VAL A 27 3.09 0.60 -4.58
C VAL A 27 4.30 0.01 -5.28
N LEU A 28 5.38 0.77 -5.33
CA LEU A 28 6.59 0.37 -6.02
C LEU A 28 7.58 -0.20 -5.01
N GLY A 29 8.43 -1.09 -5.49
CA GLY A 29 9.52 -1.60 -4.67
C GLY A 29 9.13 -2.64 -3.65
N VAL A 30 7.94 -3.20 -3.74
CA VAL A 30 7.52 -4.27 -2.85
C VAL A 30 7.24 -5.52 -3.67
N ARG A 31 7.30 -6.65 -3.01
CA ARG A 31 7.09 -7.93 -3.71
C ARG A 31 5.63 -8.16 -4.03
N SER A 32 4.75 -7.71 -3.16
CA SER A 32 3.33 -7.90 -3.35
C SER A 32 2.78 -6.88 -4.31
N LEU A 33 1.75 -7.27 -5.05
CA LEU A 33 1.05 -6.34 -5.92
C LEU A 33 0.02 -5.61 -5.07
N ILE A 34 0.30 -4.35 -4.80
CA ILE A 34 -0.56 -3.50 -3.99
C ILE A 34 -1.02 -2.33 -4.84
N SER A 35 -2.30 -2.29 -5.14
CA SER A 35 -2.85 -1.24 -6.00
C SER A 35 -3.93 -0.46 -5.26
N TYR A 36 -4.25 0.69 -5.79
CA TYR A 36 -5.24 1.60 -5.22
C TYR A 36 -5.83 2.43 -6.33
N GLU A 37 -6.99 2.99 -6.07
CA GLU A 37 -7.68 3.79 -7.08
C GLU A 37 -8.62 4.77 -6.42
N GLY A 38 -9.06 5.76 -7.19
CA GLY A 38 -10.00 6.76 -6.71
C GLY A 38 -10.47 7.65 -7.84
N GLU A 39 -11.69 8.13 -7.73
CA GLU A 39 -12.25 9.02 -8.75
C GLU A 39 -11.63 10.40 -8.66
N LYS A 40 -11.19 10.80 -7.50
CA LYS A 40 -10.51 12.05 -7.29
C LYS A 40 -9.13 11.80 -6.71
N MET A 41 -8.25 12.80 -6.83
CA MET A 41 -6.91 12.66 -6.26
C MET A 41 -6.98 12.40 -4.76
N SER A 42 -7.89 13.07 -4.05
CA SER A 42 -8.01 12.85 -2.61
C SER A 42 -8.43 11.42 -2.30
N ASP A 43 -9.30 10.85 -3.11
CA ASP A 43 -9.71 9.47 -2.92
C ASP A 43 -8.56 8.51 -3.17
N LEU A 44 -7.76 8.81 -4.20
CA LEU A 44 -6.61 7.99 -4.53
C LEU A 44 -5.61 7.98 -3.38
N ILE A 45 -5.32 9.15 -2.84
CA ILE A 45 -4.37 9.27 -1.74
C ILE A 45 -4.85 8.51 -0.52
N GLU A 46 -6.14 8.63 -0.22
CA GLU A 46 -6.70 7.93 0.93
C GLU A 46 -6.61 6.43 0.75
N ASP A 47 -6.91 5.95 -0.45
CA ASP A 47 -6.84 4.52 -0.74
C ASP A 47 -5.40 4.02 -0.68
N PHE A 48 -4.47 4.85 -1.14
CA PHE A 48 -3.05 4.54 -1.07
C PHE A 48 -2.61 4.36 0.39
N HIS A 49 -3.01 5.30 1.25
CA HIS A 49 -2.67 5.22 2.66
C HIS A 49 -3.24 3.95 3.29
N ARG A 50 -4.47 3.63 2.94
CA ARG A 50 -5.11 2.44 3.48
C ARG A 50 -4.39 1.18 3.01
N ALA A 51 -3.98 1.15 1.76
CA ALA A 51 -3.27 0.00 1.22
C ALA A 51 -1.94 -0.20 1.92
N VAL A 52 -1.20 0.89 2.14
CA VAL A 52 0.08 0.80 2.84
C VAL A 52 -0.12 0.33 4.28
N ASP A 53 -1.10 0.89 4.96
CA ASP A 53 -1.36 0.50 6.35
C ASP A 53 -1.72 -0.97 6.46
N SER A 54 -2.53 -1.47 5.52
CA SER A 54 -2.90 -2.89 5.52
C SER A 54 -1.67 -3.77 5.29
N TYR A 55 -0.82 -3.35 4.38
CA TYR A 55 0.40 -4.09 4.08
C TYR A 55 1.30 -4.18 5.31
N LEU A 56 1.49 -3.05 5.98
CA LEU A 56 2.33 -3.01 7.16
C LEU A 56 1.76 -3.86 8.28
N GLU A 57 0.45 -3.83 8.42
CA GLU A 57 -0.20 -4.61 9.46
C GLU A 57 0.02 -6.10 9.27
N ILE A 58 -0.13 -6.56 8.05
CA ILE A 58 0.04 -7.97 7.73
C ILE A 58 1.47 -8.42 7.99
N PHE A 59 2.43 -7.65 7.51
CA PHE A 59 3.83 -8.03 7.66
C PHE A 59 4.32 -7.92 9.09
N SER A 60 3.82 -6.94 9.82
CA SER A 60 4.19 -6.81 11.23
C SER A 60 3.72 -8.03 12.01
N ASP A 61 2.53 -8.49 11.74
CA ASP A 61 1.99 -9.67 12.42
C ASP A 61 2.81 -10.89 12.10
N GLU A 62 3.20 -11.05 10.86
CA GLU A 62 4.01 -12.20 10.46
C GLU A 62 5.35 -12.18 11.15
N GLU A 63 5.99 -11.03 11.20
CA GLU A 63 7.27 -10.90 11.84
C GLU A 63 7.19 -11.23 13.31
N LYS A 64 6.17 -10.76 13.96
CA LYS A 64 5.99 -11.05 15.38
C LYS A 64 5.78 -12.53 15.60
N GLY A 65 5.01 -13.16 14.75
CA GLY A 65 4.79 -14.59 14.85
C GLY A 65 6.07 -15.37 14.71
N CYS A 66 6.91 -15.00 13.79
CA CYS A 66 8.18 -15.69 13.57
C CYS A 66 9.12 -15.53 14.77
N ILE A 67 9.14 -14.35 15.32
CA ILE A 67 10.04 -14.07 16.43
C ILE A 67 9.61 -14.82 17.67
N ASP A 68 8.36 -14.82 17.94
CA ASP A 68 7.85 -15.46 19.14
C ASP A 68 8.01 -16.93 19.13
N ALA A 69 8.07 -17.39 18.31
CA ALA A 69 8.05 -18.54 18.36
C ALA A 69 8.69 -19.36 19.08
N ASN A 70 8.34 -18.70 19.07
CA ASN A 70 8.61 -18.82 19.57
C ASN A 70 8.19 -18.74 19.90
N ILE A 71 7.91 -18.83 19.71
CA ILE A 71 7.55 -18.47 19.99
C ILE A 71 6.75 -18.36 19.95
N VAL A 72 6.41 -18.67 19.79
CA VAL A 72 5.79 -18.34 19.72
C VAL A 72 5.06 -18.28 19.61
N ILE A 73 4.81 -18.54 19.64
CA ILE A 73 4.32 -18.26 19.49
C ILE A 73 3.51 -17.96 19.56
N ASP A 74 3.15 -17.99 19.50
CA ASP A 74 2.57 -17.50 19.53
C ASP A 74 2.03 -17.20 19.20
N GLN A 75 2.05 -17.44 18.87
CA GLN A 75 1.87 -17.16 18.50
C GLN A 75 1.71 -17.19 18.42
#